data_a578a019c4697bd24e3be35a1d40143a
#
_entry.id   a578a019c4697bd24e3be35a1d40143a
#
_cell.length_a   1.000
_cell.length_b   1.000
_cell.length_c   1.000
_cell.angle_alpha   90.00
_cell.angle_beta   90.00
_cell.angle_gamma   90.00
#
_symmetry.space_group_name_H-M   'P 1'
#
loop_
_entity.id
_entity.type
_entity.pdbx_description
1 polymer ?
#
loop_
_entity_poly.entity_id
_entity_poly.type
_entity_poly.pdbx_seq_one_letter_code
_entity_poly.pdbx_strand_id
1 'polypeptide(L)'
;MKTRKTFSVMLVICMLLSLVFPSSGGVSNAASASDKVTVIDVTQYGADPTGVKDSAEGIQAAIEAAKEVNGPVVLDFPKGEYQIYPDHAQKRELYISNTLSRNNGDRGTYKMKNIGILLENMENVTLEGNQSSLIFHGKMMMFSTIGCKNIRIQNFDTDFQVPSVVSVTAEKVEGNTAILYVPECYN
;
A
#
# COMPACT_ATOMS: atom_id res chain seq x y z
N MET A 1 -13.14 38.39 74.29
CA MET A 1 -13.92 37.27 74.83
C MET A 1 -15.21 37.17 74.02
N LYS A 2 -15.55 36.05 73.41
CA LYS A 2 -16.64 35.67 72.49
C LYS A 2 -16.31 35.73 71.00
N THR A 3 -15.71 34.66 70.53
CA THR A 3 -15.83 34.21 69.12
C THR A 3 -15.81 32.70 69.08
N ARG A 4 -16.92 32.07 69.14
CA ARG A 4 -17.14 30.66 68.80
C ARG A 4 -18.62 30.45 68.56
N LYS A 5 -19.11 30.55 67.33
CA LYS A 5 -20.39 29.96 66.93
C LYS A 5 -20.75 30.09 65.42
N THR A 6 -19.80 30.32 64.53
CA THR A 6 -20.18 30.43 63.11
C THR A 6 -19.60 29.34 62.21
N PHE A 7 -18.93 28.33 62.77
CA PHE A 7 -18.28 27.28 61.93
C PHE A 7 -19.10 26.01 61.75
N SER A 8 -20.22 25.86 62.52
CA SER A 8 -20.96 24.58 62.50
C SER A 8 -22.13 24.53 61.54
N VAL A 9 -22.59 25.67 61.03
CA VAL A 9 -23.75 25.73 60.12
C VAL A 9 -23.36 25.61 58.64
N MET A 10 -22.13 25.94 58.30
CA MET A 10 -21.65 25.87 56.91
C MET A 10 -21.23 24.47 56.46
N LEU A 11 -20.92 23.56 57.40
CA LEU A 11 -20.53 22.19 57.14
C LEU A 11 -21.76 21.26 56.82
N VAL A 12 -22.94 21.61 57.32
CA VAL A 12 -24.15 20.80 57.11
C VAL A 12 -24.83 21.11 55.79
N ILE A 13 -24.63 22.31 55.21
CA ILE A 13 -25.20 22.69 53.94
C ILE A 13 -24.42 22.11 52.77
N CYS A 14 -23.09 21.85 52.92
CA CYS A 14 -22.28 21.19 51.89
C CYS A 14 -22.55 19.67 51.74
N MET A 15 -23.10 19.03 52.76
CA MET A 15 -23.38 17.56 52.70
C MET A 15 -24.75 17.19 52.10
N LEU A 16 -25.62 18.13 51.87
CA LEU A 16 -26.96 17.86 51.32
C LEU A 16 -27.11 18.22 49.82
N LEU A 17 -26.02 18.73 49.18
CA LEU A 17 -26.02 19.05 47.75
C LEU A 17 -25.33 17.99 46.88
N SER A 18 -24.92 16.85 47.41
CA SER A 18 -24.19 15.81 46.67
C SER A 18 -25.03 14.61 46.17
N LEU A 19 -26.34 14.72 46.12
CA LEU A 19 -27.20 13.59 45.75
C LEU A 19 -28.15 13.81 44.57
N VAL A 20 -27.89 14.74 43.67
CA VAL A 20 -28.60 14.78 42.37
C VAL A 20 -27.60 15.18 41.27
N PHE A 21 -26.68 14.30 40.90
CA PHE A 21 -26.16 14.29 39.56
C PHE A 21 -26.88 13.15 38.81
N PRO A 22 -27.74 13.45 37.85
CA PRO A 22 -28.12 12.46 36.89
C PRO A 22 -26.82 12.10 36.15
N SER A 23 -26.37 10.87 36.26
CA SER A 23 -25.40 10.28 35.38
C SER A 23 -26.04 10.22 33.99
N SER A 24 -26.00 11.36 33.27
CA SER A 24 -26.11 11.32 31.82
C SER A 24 -24.84 10.64 31.38
N GLY A 25 -24.89 9.31 31.27
CA GLY A 25 -23.97 8.56 30.46
C GLY A 25 -24.06 9.16 29.07
N GLY A 26 -23.19 10.12 28.81
CA GLY A 26 -22.89 10.56 27.47
C GLY A 26 -22.29 9.33 26.79
N VAL A 27 -23.12 8.59 26.07
CA VAL A 27 -22.64 7.77 24.98
C VAL A 27 -21.97 8.78 24.05
N SER A 28 -20.66 8.91 24.18
CA SER A 28 -19.87 9.52 23.13
C SER A 28 -20.10 8.63 21.91
N ASN A 29 -21.04 8.98 21.07
CA ASN A 29 -21.00 8.57 19.69
C ASN A 29 -19.65 9.07 19.17
N ALA A 30 -18.64 8.20 19.23
CA ALA A 30 -17.53 8.33 18.34
C ALA A 30 -18.19 8.42 16.97
N ALA A 31 -18.07 9.57 16.35
CA ALA A 31 -18.56 9.78 15.01
C ALA A 31 -17.98 8.63 14.18
N SER A 32 -18.86 7.76 13.69
CA SER A 32 -18.50 6.72 12.75
C SER A 32 -17.77 7.44 11.62
N ALA A 33 -16.48 7.14 11.48
CA ALA A 33 -15.75 7.57 10.29
C ALA A 33 -16.62 7.16 9.11
N SER A 34 -16.87 8.08 8.22
CA SER A 34 -17.80 7.95 7.10
C SER A 34 -17.67 6.57 6.45
N ASP A 35 -18.71 5.74 6.55
CA ASP A 35 -18.78 4.44 5.85
C ASP A 35 -18.86 4.62 4.31
N LYS A 36 -18.78 5.86 3.84
CA LYS A 36 -18.82 6.20 2.42
C LYS A 36 -17.47 5.84 1.79
N VAL A 37 -17.48 4.81 0.96
CA VAL A 37 -16.35 4.43 0.13
C VAL A 37 -16.14 5.48 -0.97
N THR A 38 -14.92 5.98 -1.10
CA THR A 38 -14.53 6.85 -2.21
C THR A 38 -13.91 6.00 -3.31
N VAL A 39 -14.39 6.16 -4.53
CA VAL A 39 -13.84 5.46 -5.72
C VAL A 39 -13.00 6.46 -6.52
N ILE A 40 -11.79 6.08 -6.85
CA ILE A 40 -10.82 6.84 -7.65
C ILE A 40 -10.48 6.01 -8.88
N ASP A 41 -10.90 6.48 -10.04
CA ASP A 41 -10.55 5.89 -11.33
C ASP A 41 -9.12 6.31 -11.71
N VAL A 42 -8.22 5.33 -11.83
CA VAL A 42 -6.80 5.57 -12.11
C VAL A 42 -6.56 6.23 -13.46
N THR A 43 -7.47 6.05 -14.42
CA THR A 43 -7.34 6.66 -15.76
C THR A 43 -7.48 8.18 -15.73
N GLN A 44 -8.20 8.72 -14.74
CA GLN A 44 -8.31 10.16 -14.53
C GLN A 44 -6.98 10.80 -14.10
N TYR A 45 -6.03 9.99 -13.70
CA TYR A 45 -4.68 10.40 -13.27
C TYR A 45 -3.61 10.05 -14.29
N GLY A 46 -3.99 9.51 -15.45
CA GLY A 46 -3.09 9.25 -16.56
C GLY A 46 -2.67 7.80 -16.75
N ALA A 47 -3.22 6.85 -15.97
CA ALA A 47 -3.06 5.44 -16.26
C ALA A 47 -3.75 5.09 -17.59
N ASP A 48 -3.09 4.32 -18.44
CA ASP A 48 -3.55 3.98 -19.77
C ASP A 48 -4.02 2.51 -19.87
N PRO A 49 -5.33 2.27 -19.93
CA PRO A 49 -5.88 0.92 -20.04
C PRO A 49 -5.72 0.28 -21.45
N THR A 50 -5.18 1.02 -22.41
CA THR A 50 -5.03 0.52 -23.80
C THR A 50 -3.75 -0.28 -24.02
N GLY A 51 -2.84 -0.32 -23.04
CA GLY A 51 -1.56 -1.01 -23.13
C GLY A 51 -0.50 -0.31 -24.00
N VAL A 52 -0.72 0.96 -24.36
CA VAL A 52 0.20 1.70 -25.25
C VAL A 52 1.22 2.53 -24.47
N LYS A 53 0.78 3.16 -23.37
CA LYS A 53 1.61 4.08 -22.60
C LYS A 53 1.98 3.48 -21.24
N ASP A 54 3.09 3.97 -20.67
CA ASP A 54 3.44 3.67 -19.30
C ASP A 54 2.41 4.24 -18.33
N SER A 55 1.89 3.39 -17.48
CA SER A 55 0.87 3.72 -16.48
C SER A 55 1.45 3.97 -15.08
N ALA A 56 2.76 3.78 -14.87
CA ALA A 56 3.37 3.84 -13.54
C ALA A 56 3.12 5.18 -12.84
N GLU A 57 3.34 6.31 -13.53
CA GLU A 57 3.11 7.65 -12.96
C GLU A 57 1.62 7.90 -12.68
N GLY A 58 0.73 7.53 -13.60
CA GLY A 58 -0.70 7.72 -13.44
C GLY A 58 -1.27 6.94 -12.27
N ILE A 59 -0.87 5.67 -12.13
CA ILE A 59 -1.25 4.83 -11.00
C ILE A 59 -0.74 5.44 -9.69
N GLN A 60 0.53 5.88 -9.65
CA GLN A 60 1.08 6.49 -8.43
C GLN A 60 0.39 7.81 -8.09
N ALA A 61 0.04 8.63 -9.07
CA ALA A 61 -0.71 9.86 -8.85
C ALA A 61 -2.10 9.59 -8.26
N ALA A 62 -2.79 8.56 -8.71
CA ALA A 62 -4.06 8.11 -8.12
C ALA A 62 -3.88 7.64 -6.67
N ILE A 63 -2.80 6.93 -6.36
CA ILE A 63 -2.45 6.49 -5.01
C ILE A 63 -2.20 7.71 -4.10
N GLU A 64 -1.46 8.72 -4.57
CA GLU A 64 -1.22 9.94 -3.79
C GLU A 64 -2.54 10.69 -3.53
N ALA A 65 -3.44 10.79 -4.53
CA ALA A 65 -4.76 11.36 -4.33
C ALA A 65 -5.61 10.57 -3.31
N ALA A 66 -5.45 9.25 -3.27
CA ALA A 66 -6.12 8.40 -2.29
C ALA A 66 -5.68 8.66 -0.84
N LYS A 67 -4.44 9.13 -0.62
CA LYS A 67 -3.93 9.48 0.72
C LYS A 67 -4.66 10.68 1.33
N GLU A 68 -5.18 11.58 0.51
CA GLU A 68 -5.91 12.76 0.96
C GLU A 68 -7.37 12.46 1.35
N VAL A 69 -7.84 11.24 1.10
CA VAL A 69 -9.22 10.83 1.37
C VAL A 69 -9.35 10.32 2.81
N ASN A 70 -10.30 10.88 3.54
CA ASN A 70 -10.67 10.37 4.85
C ASN A 70 -11.69 9.23 4.72
N GLY A 71 -11.26 8.00 4.98
CA GLY A 71 -12.11 6.81 4.96
C GLY A 71 -11.68 5.75 3.94
N PRO A 72 -12.51 4.74 3.70
CA PRO A 72 -12.19 3.67 2.75
C PRO A 72 -12.10 4.18 1.31
N VAL A 73 -11.08 3.72 0.58
CA VAL A 73 -10.85 4.09 -0.82
C VAL A 73 -10.79 2.84 -1.70
N VAL A 74 -11.38 2.94 -2.87
CA VAL A 74 -11.19 1.99 -3.97
C VAL A 74 -10.45 2.70 -5.09
N LEU A 75 -9.26 2.22 -5.41
CA LEU A 75 -8.54 2.56 -6.63
C LEU A 75 -9.09 1.65 -7.73
N ASP A 76 -9.89 2.21 -8.60
CA ASP A 76 -10.58 1.49 -9.68
C ASP A 76 -9.74 1.51 -10.95
N PHE A 77 -9.44 0.32 -11.45
CA PHE A 77 -8.74 0.12 -12.71
C PHE A 77 -9.76 -0.34 -13.74
N PRO A 78 -10.29 0.54 -14.60
CA PRO A 78 -11.13 0.13 -15.72
C PRO A 78 -10.49 -1.00 -16.50
N LYS A 79 -11.31 -1.99 -16.91
CA LYS A 79 -10.79 -3.18 -17.61
C LYS A 79 -9.90 -2.81 -18.78
N GLY A 80 -8.69 -3.34 -18.79
CA GLY A 80 -7.70 -3.07 -19.83
C GLY A 80 -6.37 -3.74 -19.55
N GLU A 81 -5.36 -3.34 -20.29
CA GLU A 81 -3.97 -3.73 -20.10
C GLU A 81 -3.15 -2.50 -19.74
N TYR A 82 -2.42 -2.56 -18.64
CA TYR A 82 -1.61 -1.46 -18.14
C TYR A 82 -0.13 -1.84 -18.19
N GLN A 83 0.64 -1.07 -18.94
CA GLN A 83 2.09 -1.23 -19.03
C GLN A 83 2.76 -0.46 -17.90
N ILE A 84 3.71 -1.08 -17.20
CA ILE A 84 4.41 -0.49 -16.05
C ILE A 84 5.91 -0.64 -16.25
N TYR A 85 6.60 0.49 -16.46
CA TYR A 85 8.03 0.52 -16.75
C TYR A 85 8.87 1.00 -15.56
N PRO A 86 10.11 0.52 -15.41
CA PRO A 86 10.98 0.86 -14.29
C PRO A 86 11.44 2.33 -14.29
N ASP A 87 11.41 3.02 -15.43
CA ASP A 87 11.89 4.40 -15.56
C ASP A 87 11.03 5.37 -14.74
N HIS A 88 9.71 5.12 -14.69
CA HIS A 88 8.73 5.92 -13.96
C HIS A 88 8.25 5.25 -12.67
N ALA A 89 8.74 4.05 -12.37
CA ALA A 89 8.40 3.34 -11.15
C ALA A 89 8.98 4.02 -9.90
N GLN A 90 8.29 3.82 -8.77
CA GLN A 90 8.77 4.30 -7.48
C GLN A 90 10.04 3.56 -7.05
N LYS A 91 10.92 4.26 -6.33
CA LYS A 91 12.19 3.69 -5.85
C LYS A 91 12.26 3.75 -4.34
N ARG A 92 12.52 2.60 -3.72
CA ARG A 92 12.72 2.52 -2.26
C ARG A 92 13.90 1.62 -1.93
N GLU A 93 14.58 1.97 -0.87
CA GLU A 93 15.59 1.11 -0.27
C GLU A 93 14.89 0.00 0.51
N LEU A 94 14.97 -1.22 0.02
CA LEU A 94 14.36 -2.40 0.63
C LEU A 94 15.39 -3.51 0.82
N TYR A 95 15.42 -4.05 2.01
CA TYR A 95 16.28 -5.17 2.38
C TYR A 95 15.51 -6.48 2.29
N ILE A 96 15.74 -7.22 1.22
CA ILE A 96 15.17 -8.56 1.02
C ILE A 96 16.26 -9.58 1.40
N SER A 97 16.06 -10.29 2.49
CA SER A 97 17.08 -11.10 3.17
C SER A 97 17.76 -12.16 2.31
N ASN A 98 17.06 -12.73 1.34
CA ASN A 98 17.57 -13.80 0.48
C ASN A 98 18.29 -13.33 -0.79
N THR A 99 18.26 -12.03 -1.08
CA THR A 99 18.87 -11.47 -2.30
C THR A 99 20.13 -10.66 -2.05
N LEU A 100 20.49 -10.44 -0.80
CA LEU A 100 21.67 -9.68 -0.39
C LEU A 100 22.74 -10.66 0.09
N SER A 101 23.72 -10.97 -0.75
CA SER A 101 24.93 -11.66 -0.30
C SER A 101 25.73 -10.75 0.63
N ARG A 102 26.08 -11.26 1.82
CA ARG A 102 26.96 -10.55 2.77
C ARG A 102 28.37 -10.32 2.21
N ASN A 103 28.77 -11.09 1.22
CA ASN A 103 30.13 -11.14 0.68
C ASN A 103 30.34 -10.24 -0.55
N ASN A 104 29.30 -9.69 -1.16
CA ASN A 104 29.45 -8.77 -2.25
C ASN A 104 29.64 -7.35 -1.70
N GLY A 105 30.83 -6.77 -1.93
CA GLY A 105 31.18 -5.40 -1.55
C GLY A 105 30.26 -4.32 -2.12
N ASP A 106 29.36 -4.69 -3.03
CA ASP A 106 28.40 -3.82 -3.69
C ASP A 106 27.03 -3.81 -3.00
N ARG A 107 27.05 -3.50 -1.68
CA ARG A 107 25.82 -3.40 -0.89
C ARG A 107 24.97 -2.16 -1.25
N GLY A 108 25.51 -1.23 -2.03
CA GLY A 108 24.85 0.04 -2.35
C GLY A 108 23.76 -0.09 -3.40
N THR A 109 24.02 -0.85 -4.46
CA THR A 109 23.17 -0.91 -5.66
C THR A 109 21.97 -1.83 -5.53
N TYR A 110 22.09 -2.91 -4.74
CA TYR A 110 21.03 -3.93 -4.66
C TYR A 110 19.88 -3.61 -3.71
N LYS A 111 20.03 -2.62 -2.85
CA LYS A 111 18.98 -2.24 -1.90
C LYS A 111 17.92 -1.33 -2.50
N MET A 112 18.25 -0.54 -3.52
CA MET A 112 17.28 0.25 -4.25
C MET A 112 16.46 -0.65 -5.17
N LYS A 113 15.15 -0.66 -4.98
CA LYS A 113 14.21 -1.44 -5.78
C LYS A 113 13.29 -0.51 -6.55
N ASN A 114 13.09 -0.82 -7.84
CA ASN A 114 11.98 -0.26 -8.59
C ASN A 114 10.71 -0.99 -8.17
N ILE A 115 9.65 -0.26 -7.90
CA ILE A 115 8.37 -0.76 -7.42
C ILE A 115 7.29 -0.22 -8.35
N GLY A 116 6.57 -1.10 -9.02
CA GLY A 116 5.55 -0.72 -9.97
C GLY A 116 4.36 -0.04 -9.29
N ILE A 117 3.84 -0.64 -8.23
CA ILE A 117 2.73 -0.09 -7.44
C ILE A 117 3.14 -0.06 -5.98
N LEU A 118 3.28 1.14 -5.42
CA LEU A 118 3.73 1.37 -4.06
C LEU A 118 2.66 2.04 -3.21
N LEU A 119 2.22 1.37 -2.14
CA LEU A 119 1.38 1.97 -1.11
C LEU A 119 2.20 2.18 0.15
N GLU A 120 2.16 3.39 0.70
CA GLU A 120 2.89 3.73 1.93
C GLU A 120 1.97 4.44 2.92
N ASN A 121 1.96 3.94 4.18
CA ASN A 121 1.24 4.52 5.31
C ASN A 121 -0.26 4.77 5.02
N MET A 122 -0.90 3.80 4.38
CA MET A 122 -2.31 3.86 4.01
C MET A 122 -3.14 2.82 4.75
N GLU A 123 -4.41 3.12 4.98
CA GLU A 123 -5.36 2.20 5.60
C GLU A 123 -6.65 2.10 4.76
N ASN A 124 -7.28 0.91 4.77
CA ASN A 124 -8.58 0.66 4.16
C ASN A 124 -8.62 0.99 2.66
N VAL A 125 -7.61 0.54 1.93
CA VAL A 125 -7.51 0.74 0.47
C VAL A 125 -7.73 -0.57 -0.27
N THR A 126 -8.57 -0.54 -1.27
CA THR A 126 -8.76 -1.64 -2.22
C THR A 126 -8.27 -1.21 -3.61
N LEU A 127 -7.40 -1.98 -4.21
CA LEU A 127 -7.10 -1.91 -5.64
C LEU A 127 -8.02 -2.90 -6.33
N GLU A 128 -8.94 -2.40 -7.15
CA GLU A 128 -9.91 -3.20 -7.90
C GLU A 128 -9.52 -3.23 -9.38
N GLY A 129 -9.12 -4.41 -9.84
CA GLY A 129 -8.58 -4.60 -11.19
C GLY A 129 -9.61 -4.80 -12.29
N ASN A 130 -10.84 -5.17 -11.96
CA ASN A 130 -11.90 -5.42 -12.94
C ASN A 130 -11.46 -6.38 -14.06
N GLN A 131 -10.64 -7.39 -13.72
CA GLN A 131 -10.03 -8.33 -14.69
C GLN A 131 -9.07 -7.64 -15.69
N SER A 132 -8.37 -6.63 -15.24
CA SER A 132 -7.29 -5.97 -15.98
C SER A 132 -6.00 -6.76 -15.87
N SER A 133 -5.14 -6.60 -16.87
CA SER A 133 -3.78 -7.13 -16.89
C SER A 133 -2.78 -6.02 -16.56
N LEU A 134 -1.89 -6.30 -15.62
CA LEU A 134 -0.74 -5.44 -15.30
C LEU A 134 0.53 -6.09 -15.83
N ILE A 135 1.15 -5.48 -16.82
CA ILE A 135 2.37 -5.97 -17.47
C ILE A 135 3.56 -5.17 -16.98
N PHE A 136 4.42 -5.83 -16.23
CA PHE A 136 5.61 -5.22 -15.65
C PHE A 136 6.82 -5.42 -16.55
N HIS A 137 7.62 -4.36 -16.72
CA HIS A 137 8.81 -4.37 -17.56
C HIS A 137 10.09 -4.33 -16.73
N GLY A 138 11.11 -5.02 -17.21
CA GLY A 138 12.43 -5.02 -16.60
C GLY A 138 12.45 -5.59 -15.17
N LYS A 139 13.46 -5.22 -14.41
CA LYS A 139 13.65 -5.71 -13.04
C LYS A 139 12.98 -4.80 -12.03
N MET A 140 11.83 -5.22 -11.53
CA MET A 140 11.07 -4.48 -10.51
C MET A 140 10.31 -5.41 -9.58
N MET A 141 9.80 -4.86 -8.49
CA MET A 141 8.76 -5.47 -7.67
C MET A 141 7.40 -5.02 -8.20
N MET A 142 6.48 -5.97 -8.37
CA MET A 142 5.13 -5.64 -8.84
C MET A 142 4.40 -4.73 -7.85
N PHE A 143 4.34 -5.15 -6.59
CA PHE A 143 3.64 -4.44 -5.53
C PHE A 143 4.52 -4.34 -4.28
N SER A 144 4.37 -3.24 -3.54
CA SER A 144 4.88 -3.12 -2.17
C SER A 144 3.93 -2.33 -1.31
N THR A 145 3.71 -2.80 -0.08
CA THR A 145 2.93 -2.11 0.95
C THR A 145 3.81 -1.86 2.15
N ILE A 146 4.02 -0.61 2.54
CA ILE A 146 4.90 -0.22 3.63
C ILE A 146 4.11 0.56 4.67
N GLY A 147 4.05 0.06 5.91
CA GLY A 147 3.32 0.73 6.99
C GLY A 147 1.81 0.80 6.78
N CYS A 148 1.25 -0.08 5.95
CA CYS A 148 -0.15 -0.08 5.58
C CYS A 148 -0.98 -1.02 6.46
N LYS A 149 -2.30 -0.80 6.47
CA LYS A 149 -3.27 -1.63 7.18
C LYS A 149 -4.53 -1.82 6.36
N ASN A 150 -5.07 -3.04 6.34
CA ASN A 150 -6.28 -3.40 5.62
C ASN A 150 -6.21 -3.02 4.13
N ILE A 151 -5.21 -3.56 3.43
CA ILE A 151 -5.04 -3.39 1.99
C ILE A 151 -5.57 -4.62 1.27
N ARG A 152 -6.31 -4.41 0.20
CA ARG A 152 -6.81 -5.46 -0.68
C ARG A 152 -6.39 -5.18 -2.11
N ILE A 153 -5.87 -6.19 -2.79
CA ILE A 153 -5.50 -6.17 -4.21
C ILE A 153 -6.24 -7.35 -4.83
N GLN A 154 -7.13 -7.08 -5.77
CA GLN A 154 -8.00 -8.11 -6.30
C GLN A 154 -8.36 -7.90 -7.77
N ASN A 155 -8.76 -9.00 -8.44
CA ASN A 155 -9.28 -9.02 -9.80
C ASN A 155 -8.28 -8.49 -10.86
N PHE A 156 -6.98 -8.77 -10.66
CA PHE A 156 -5.92 -8.52 -11.63
C PHE A 156 -5.33 -9.81 -12.14
N ASP A 157 -4.94 -9.80 -13.41
CA ASP A 157 -3.88 -10.65 -13.93
C ASP A 157 -2.57 -9.87 -13.91
N THR A 158 -1.46 -10.51 -13.52
CA THR A 158 -0.15 -9.84 -13.42
C THR A 158 0.93 -10.70 -14.06
N ASP A 159 1.73 -10.07 -14.91
CA ASP A 159 2.85 -10.76 -15.55
C ASP A 159 4.03 -9.83 -15.78
N PHE A 160 5.19 -10.39 -16.08
CA PHE A 160 6.32 -9.67 -16.63
C PHE A 160 6.36 -9.87 -18.14
N GLN A 161 6.60 -8.78 -18.88
CA GLN A 161 6.77 -8.89 -20.33
C GLN A 161 7.90 -9.87 -20.68
N VAL A 162 9.01 -9.80 -19.94
CA VAL A 162 10.11 -10.76 -20.03
C VAL A 162 10.38 -11.28 -18.62
N PRO A 163 10.22 -12.57 -18.36
CA PRO A 163 10.50 -13.15 -17.05
C PRO A 163 11.94 -12.86 -16.60
N SER A 164 12.12 -12.48 -15.34
CA SER A 164 13.45 -12.23 -14.76
C SER A 164 14.24 -13.52 -14.50
N VAL A 165 13.58 -14.66 -14.58
CA VAL A 165 14.15 -16.01 -14.41
C VAL A 165 13.63 -16.88 -15.53
N VAL A 166 14.54 -17.57 -16.20
CA VAL A 166 14.20 -18.51 -17.28
C VAL A 166 14.63 -19.92 -16.89
N SER A 167 13.82 -20.91 -17.25
CA SER A 167 14.21 -22.31 -17.17
C SER A 167 14.98 -22.70 -18.43
N VAL A 168 16.13 -23.33 -18.26
CA VAL A 168 16.96 -23.80 -19.38
C VAL A 168 17.21 -25.29 -19.27
N THR A 169 17.38 -25.96 -20.40
CA THR A 169 17.79 -27.35 -20.45
C THR A 169 19.23 -27.43 -20.93
N ALA A 170 20.07 -28.13 -20.20
CA ALA A 170 21.44 -28.44 -20.68
C ALA A 170 21.37 -29.51 -21.75
N GLU A 171 21.67 -29.18 -23.00
CA GLU A 171 21.67 -30.11 -24.12
C GLU A 171 23.01 -30.86 -24.20
N LYS A 172 24.09 -30.17 -23.90
CA LYS A 172 25.41 -30.76 -23.95
C LYS A 172 26.34 -30.11 -22.90
N VAL A 173 27.19 -30.94 -22.26
CA VAL A 173 28.20 -30.48 -21.33
C VAL A 173 29.56 -31.05 -21.79
N GLU A 174 30.55 -30.19 -22.01
CA GLU A 174 31.91 -30.53 -22.41
C GLU A 174 32.91 -29.79 -21.53
N GLY A 175 33.56 -30.48 -20.64
CA GLY A 175 34.50 -29.88 -19.70
C GLY A 175 33.82 -28.83 -18.83
N ASN A 176 34.25 -27.56 -18.95
CA ASN A 176 33.68 -26.42 -18.20
C ASN A 176 32.63 -25.62 -18.99
N THR A 177 32.19 -26.13 -20.13
CA THR A 177 31.24 -25.45 -21.02
C THR A 177 29.94 -26.26 -21.12
N ALA A 178 28.81 -25.56 -21.10
CA ALA A 178 27.50 -26.16 -21.36
C ALA A 178 26.77 -25.43 -22.49
N ILE A 179 26.14 -26.20 -23.36
CA ILE A 179 25.17 -25.66 -24.33
C ILE A 179 23.79 -25.76 -23.69
N LEU A 180 23.10 -24.64 -23.60
CA LEU A 180 21.80 -24.53 -22.95
C LEU A 180 20.74 -24.20 -24.00
N TYR A 181 19.64 -24.93 -23.96
CA TYR A 181 18.43 -24.60 -24.68
C TYR A 181 17.58 -23.66 -23.82
N VAL A 182 17.21 -22.51 -24.39
CA VAL A 182 16.25 -21.56 -23.82
C VAL A 182 14.95 -21.69 -24.63
N PRO A 183 13.81 -22.04 -24.01
CA PRO A 183 12.53 -22.10 -24.70
C PRO A 183 12.13 -20.78 -25.33
N GLU A 184 11.45 -20.82 -26.49
CA GLU A 184 11.02 -19.63 -27.23
C GLU A 184 10.10 -18.70 -26.43
N CYS A 185 9.34 -19.24 -25.46
CA CYS A 185 8.48 -18.44 -24.61
C CYS A 185 9.23 -17.44 -23.69
N TYR A 186 10.58 -17.53 -23.64
CA TYR A 186 11.44 -16.61 -22.89
C TYR A 186 12.30 -15.71 -23.78
N ASN A 187 12.08 -15.71 -25.09
CA ASN A 187 12.81 -14.90 -26.07
C ASN A 187 12.04 -13.65 -26.47
#